data_118ef3da0dd64c9c2bafc0b33def6a4f
#
_entry.id   118ef3da0dd64c9c2bafc0b33def6a4f
#
_cell.length_a   1.000
_cell.length_b   1.000
_cell.length_c   1.000
_cell.angle_alpha   90.00
_cell.angle_beta   90.00
_cell.angle_gamma   90.00
#
_symmetry.space_group_name_H-M   'P 1'
#
loop_
_entity.id
_entity.type
_entity.pdbx_description
1 polymer ?
#
loop_
_entity_poly.entity_id
_entity_poly.type
_entity_poly.pdbx_seq_one_letter_code
_entity_poly.pdbx_strand_id
1 'polypeptide(L)'
;MKVLNAEQTRNLEKNAVRSGISYLKLMENAGAAAARFIKKRFPVDQKHIVVLCGKGNNGGDGFVAARHLAELGAKVIVVLTEGQPGTEIAQEMFEKLSGTTVKTVDYLETPEIIAPMLSSADYIVDAIYGIGFHGSVPEYLHPLFIVVKSCTATVISLDIPSGVICDTGGI
;
A
#
# COMPACT_ATOMS: atom_id res chain seq x y z
N MET A 1 -9.55 -15.88 16.26
CA MET A 1 -9.57 -14.66 15.40
C MET A 1 -10.78 -14.80 14.49
N LYS A 2 -11.63 -13.79 14.39
CA LYS A 2 -12.81 -13.82 13.49
C LYS A 2 -12.35 -13.29 12.12
N VAL A 3 -12.48 -14.11 11.08
CA VAL A 3 -12.19 -13.71 9.69
C VAL A 3 -13.48 -13.10 9.11
N LEU A 4 -13.34 -11.97 8.42
CA LEU A 4 -14.44 -11.24 7.79
C LEU A 4 -14.27 -11.29 6.27
N ASN A 5 -15.38 -11.36 5.54
CA ASN A 5 -15.38 -11.16 4.10
C ASN A 5 -15.40 -9.66 3.73
N ALA A 6 -15.28 -9.36 2.43
CA ALA A 6 -15.22 -7.97 1.94
C ALA A 6 -16.47 -7.14 2.32
N GLU A 7 -17.66 -7.74 2.29
CA GLU A 7 -18.90 -7.06 2.66
C GLU A 7 -18.95 -6.76 4.17
N GLN A 8 -18.58 -7.71 5.00
CA GLN A 8 -18.55 -7.54 6.46
C GLN A 8 -17.56 -6.46 6.87
N THR A 9 -16.38 -6.41 6.24
CA THR A 9 -15.39 -5.37 6.49
C THR A 9 -15.94 -3.99 6.13
N ARG A 10 -16.52 -3.82 4.93
CA ARG A 10 -17.17 -2.57 4.52
C ARG A 10 -18.31 -2.14 5.46
N ASN A 11 -19.07 -3.10 6.00
CA ASN A 11 -20.15 -2.80 6.95
C ASN A 11 -19.59 -2.33 8.31
N LEU A 12 -18.45 -2.88 8.76
CA LEU A 12 -17.79 -2.40 9.97
C LEU A 12 -17.28 -0.96 9.80
N GLU A 13 -16.66 -0.63 8.67
CA GLU A 13 -16.21 0.73 8.35
C GLU A 13 -17.38 1.72 8.36
N LYS A 14 -18.50 1.38 7.68
CA LYS A 14 -19.72 2.19 7.68
C LYS A 14 -20.26 2.40 9.10
N ASN A 15 -20.26 1.38 9.92
CA ASN A 15 -20.72 1.49 11.31
C ASN A 15 -19.79 2.37 12.14
N ALA A 16 -18.46 2.28 11.96
CA ALA A 16 -17.50 3.17 12.61
C ALA A 16 -17.75 4.64 12.22
N VAL A 17 -18.02 4.89 10.93
CA VAL A 17 -18.35 6.24 10.44
C VAL A 17 -19.66 6.75 11.05
N ARG A 18 -20.70 5.92 11.14
CA ARG A 18 -21.96 6.27 11.82
C ARG A 18 -21.75 6.59 13.32
N SER A 19 -20.72 6.00 13.92
CA SER A 19 -20.33 6.26 15.31
C SER A 19 -19.41 7.48 15.47
N GLY A 20 -19.18 8.26 14.39
CA GLY A 20 -18.44 9.51 14.43
C GLY A 20 -16.95 9.41 14.07
N ILE A 21 -16.45 8.24 13.63
CA ILE A 21 -15.08 8.09 13.17
C ILE A 21 -15.04 8.36 11.65
N SER A 22 -14.32 9.38 11.20
CA SER A 22 -14.21 9.68 9.76
C SER A 22 -13.44 8.58 9.01
N TYR A 23 -13.72 8.43 7.71
CA TYR A 23 -12.93 7.54 6.83
C TYR A 23 -11.45 7.91 6.80
N LEU A 24 -11.12 9.20 6.84
CA LEU A 24 -9.73 9.68 6.99
C LEU A 24 -9.07 9.11 8.24
N LYS A 25 -9.78 9.10 9.36
CA LYS A 25 -9.25 8.56 10.62
C LYS A 25 -9.11 7.04 10.57
N LEU A 26 -10.02 6.35 9.89
CA LEU A 26 -9.90 4.89 9.69
C LEU A 26 -8.66 4.56 8.86
N MET A 27 -8.45 5.23 7.73
CA MET A 27 -7.28 5.06 6.87
C MET A 27 -5.98 5.39 7.61
N GLU A 28 -5.93 6.52 8.35
CA GLU A 28 -4.79 6.87 9.19
C GLU A 28 -4.46 5.77 10.22
N ASN A 29 -5.48 5.22 10.87
CA ASN A 29 -5.30 4.16 11.84
C ASN A 29 -4.81 2.85 11.19
N ALA A 30 -5.33 2.49 10.00
CA ALA A 30 -4.96 1.29 9.26
C ALA A 30 -3.49 1.33 8.82
N GLY A 31 -3.08 2.39 8.12
CA GLY A 31 -1.69 2.54 7.66
C GLY A 31 -0.69 2.66 8.81
N ALA A 32 -1.04 3.40 9.88
CA ALA A 32 -0.22 3.48 11.09
C ALA A 32 -0.10 2.11 11.80
N ALA A 33 -1.16 1.30 11.82
CA ALA A 33 -1.12 -0.05 12.36
C ALA A 33 -0.23 -0.97 11.52
N ALA A 34 -0.30 -0.86 10.20
CA ALA A 34 0.55 -1.59 9.27
C ALA A 34 2.04 -1.26 9.52
N ALA A 35 2.41 0.02 9.60
CA ALA A 35 3.79 0.44 9.88
C ALA A 35 4.29 -0.10 11.24
N ARG A 36 3.46 -0.02 12.29
CA ARG A 36 3.79 -0.60 13.60
C ARG A 36 3.96 -2.12 13.55
N PHE A 37 3.13 -2.83 12.79
CA PHE A 37 3.24 -4.27 12.60
C PHE A 37 4.54 -4.64 11.89
N ILE A 38 4.89 -3.90 10.82
CA ILE A 38 6.14 -4.09 10.08
C ILE A 38 7.33 -3.89 11.02
N LYS A 39 7.38 -2.76 11.75
CA LYS A 39 8.45 -2.48 12.72
C LYS A 39 8.59 -3.58 13.77
N LYS A 40 7.48 -4.15 14.23
CA LYS A 40 7.50 -5.23 15.25
C LYS A 40 8.13 -6.53 14.73
N ARG A 41 8.01 -6.79 13.43
CA ARG A 41 8.45 -8.04 12.79
C ARG A 41 9.80 -7.93 12.10
N PHE A 42 10.16 -6.73 11.67
CA PHE A 42 11.33 -6.48 10.83
C PHE A 42 12.10 -5.25 11.31
N PRO A 43 13.44 -5.24 11.22
CA PRO A 43 14.22 -4.02 11.40
C PRO A 43 13.91 -3.03 10.28
N VAL A 44 13.51 -1.80 10.60
CA VAL A 44 13.13 -0.79 9.60
C VAL A 44 14.09 0.40 9.53
N ASP A 45 14.82 0.70 10.62
CA ASP A 45 15.77 1.82 10.65
C ASP A 45 16.85 1.66 9.57
N GLN A 46 17.07 2.72 8.80
CA GLN A 46 17.97 2.79 7.63
C GLN A 46 17.66 1.79 6.49
N LYS A 47 16.57 1.03 6.57
CA LYS A 47 16.16 0.07 5.53
C LYS A 47 15.53 0.78 4.33
N HIS A 48 15.82 0.25 3.15
CA HIS A 48 15.21 0.69 1.91
C HIS A 48 13.87 -0.01 1.73
N ILE A 49 12.78 0.76 1.80
CA ILE A 49 11.41 0.26 1.69
C ILE A 49 10.75 0.89 0.47
N VAL A 50 10.25 0.05 -0.43
CA VAL A 50 9.44 0.49 -1.57
C VAL A 50 7.98 0.17 -1.27
N VAL A 51 7.11 1.17 -1.30
CA VAL A 51 5.66 1.01 -1.11
C VAL A 51 4.98 1.17 -2.46
N LEU A 52 4.39 0.10 -2.97
CA LEU A 52 3.65 0.09 -4.22
C LEU A 52 2.21 0.48 -3.94
N CYS A 53 1.79 1.66 -4.35
CA CYS A 53 0.47 2.21 -4.07
C CYS A 53 -0.39 2.23 -5.33
N GLY A 54 -1.55 1.56 -5.28
CA GLY A 54 -2.60 1.74 -6.29
C GLY A 54 -3.35 3.06 -6.10
N LYS A 55 -4.20 3.40 -7.06
CA LYS A 55 -5.00 4.65 -7.02
C LYS A 55 -6.17 4.63 -6.03
N GLY A 56 -6.53 3.48 -5.48
CA GLY A 56 -7.65 3.29 -4.55
C GLY A 56 -7.29 3.53 -3.09
N ASN A 57 -8.22 3.17 -2.19
CA ASN A 57 -8.04 3.36 -0.75
C ASN A 57 -6.92 2.50 -0.16
N ASN A 58 -6.63 1.32 -0.71
CA ASN A 58 -5.49 0.52 -0.27
C ASN A 58 -4.16 1.27 -0.51
N GLY A 59 -4.04 2.00 -1.64
CA GLY A 59 -2.93 2.93 -1.88
C GLY A 59 -2.89 4.05 -0.83
N GLY A 60 -4.06 4.55 -0.39
CA GLY A 60 -4.18 5.50 0.70
C GLY A 60 -3.59 4.98 2.01
N ASP A 61 -3.91 3.73 2.39
CA ASP A 61 -3.29 3.06 3.54
C ASP A 61 -1.77 2.91 3.35
N GLY A 62 -1.32 2.65 2.11
CA GLY A 62 0.08 2.62 1.71
C GLY A 62 0.80 3.95 1.93
N PHE A 63 0.19 5.10 1.59
CA PHE A 63 0.76 6.43 1.84
C PHE A 63 0.94 6.71 3.34
N VAL A 64 -0.06 6.36 4.14
CA VAL A 64 0.02 6.49 5.60
C VAL A 64 1.14 5.59 6.15
N ALA A 65 1.19 4.33 5.72
CA ALA A 65 2.24 3.39 6.15
C ALA A 65 3.63 3.90 5.76
N ALA A 66 3.81 4.43 4.54
CA ALA A 66 5.06 5.01 4.06
C ALA A 66 5.55 6.14 4.95
N ARG A 67 4.67 7.08 5.30
CA ARG A 67 4.99 8.21 6.19
C ARG A 67 5.45 7.71 7.56
N HIS A 68 4.68 6.82 8.19
CA HIS A 68 5.06 6.29 9.49
C HIS A 68 6.34 5.44 9.46
N LEU A 69 6.61 4.70 8.38
CA LEU A 69 7.87 3.96 8.23
C LEU A 69 9.06 4.92 8.10
N ALA A 70 8.90 6.04 7.38
CA ALA A 70 9.93 7.07 7.29
C ALA A 70 10.19 7.74 8.65
N GLU A 71 9.16 8.04 9.44
CA GLU A 71 9.27 8.54 10.83
C GLU A 71 10.03 7.54 11.74
N LEU A 72 10.01 6.25 11.41
CA LEU A 72 10.74 5.19 12.11
C LEU A 72 12.18 4.98 11.60
N GLY A 73 12.68 5.88 10.75
CA GLY A 73 14.05 5.89 10.24
C GLY A 73 14.26 5.12 8.93
N ALA A 74 13.22 4.58 8.29
CA ALA A 74 13.33 3.93 7.01
C ALA A 74 13.57 4.94 5.85
N LYS A 75 14.27 4.49 4.81
CA LYS A 75 14.40 5.21 3.53
C LYS A 75 13.28 4.74 2.61
N VAL A 76 12.21 5.51 2.56
CA VAL A 76 10.97 5.09 1.90
C VAL A 76 10.83 5.76 0.53
N ILE A 77 10.46 4.94 -0.46
CA ILE A 77 10.01 5.39 -1.78
C ILE A 77 8.60 4.84 -2.02
N VAL A 78 7.68 5.72 -2.34
CA VAL A 78 6.34 5.38 -2.82
C VAL A 78 6.35 5.31 -4.34
N VAL A 79 5.82 4.24 -4.90
CA VAL A 79 5.58 4.08 -6.33
C VAL A 79 4.08 4.16 -6.58
N LEU A 80 3.65 5.16 -7.35
CA LEU A 80 2.28 5.28 -7.83
C LEU A 80 2.11 4.33 -9.01
N THR A 81 1.49 3.18 -8.81
CA THR A 81 1.43 2.10 -9.81
C THR A 81 0.39 2.35 -10.91
N GLU A 82 -0.59 3.18 -10.62
CA GLU A 82 -1.72 3.52 -11.49
C GLU A 82 -1.89 5.05 -11.66
N GLY A 83 -0.80 5.82 -11.49
CA GLY A 83 -0.83 7.29 -11.48
C GLY A 83 -1.38 7.86 -10.16
N GLN A 84 -1.91 9.07 -10.24
CA GLN A 84 -2.38 9.82 -9.06
C GLN A 84 -3.53 9.11 -8.33
N PRO A 85 -3.67 9.32 -7.00
CA PRO A 85 -4.77 8.77 -6.22
C PRO A 85 -6.14 9.16 -6.80
N GLY A 86 -7.05 8.17 -6.90
CA GLY A 86 -8.36 8.33 -7.50
C GLY A 86 -9.51 8.58 -6.51
N THR A 87 -9.25 8.55 -5.19
CA THR A 87 -10.26 8.87 -4.15
C THR A 87 -9.82 10.08 -3.35
N GLU A 88 -10.76 10.92 -2.92
CA GLU A 88 -10.47 12.12 -2.11
C GLU A 88 -9.66 11.79 -0.85
N ILE A 89 -9.99 10.67 -0.21
CA ILE A 89 -9.32 10.24 1.02
C ILE A 89 -7.87 9.83 0.73
N ALA A 90 -7.63 9.05 -0.33
CA ALA A 90 -6.27 8.67 -0.72
C ALA A 90 -5.45 9.89 -1.18
N GLN A 91 -6.09 10.85 -1.87
CA GLN A 91 -5.47 12.10 -2.26
C GLN A 91 -4.98 12.89 -1.05
N GLU A 92 -5.84 13.06 -0.02
CA GLU A 92 -5.45 13.74 1.22
C GLU A 92 -4.27 13.06 1.91
N MET A 93 -4.23 11.72 1.93
CA MET A 93 -3.11 10.98 2.51
C MET A 93 -1.82 11.11 1.68
N PHE A 94 -1.95 11.18 0.36
CA PHE A 94 -0.83 11.44 -0.53
C PHE A 94 -0.24 12.85 -0.32
N GLU A 95 -1.09 13.87 -0.19
CA GLU A 95 -0.67 15.25 0.08
C GLU A 95 0.11 15.37 1.39
N LYS A 96 -0.23 14.55 2.40
CA LYS A 96 0.50 14.50 3.68
C LYS A 96 1.92 13.92 3.57
N LEU A 97 2.31 13.38 2.43
CA LEU A 97 3.72 13.02 2.17
C LEU A 97 4.59 14.27 1.93
N SER A 98 3.97 15.38 1.53
CA SER A 98 4.68 16.65 1.34
C SER A 98 5.35 17.09 2.64
N GLY A 99 6.61 17.49 2.54
CA GLY A 99 7.42 17.89 3.71
C GLY A 99 8.01 16.72 4.51
N THR A 100 7.74 15.47 4.13
CA THR A 100 8.39 14.29 4.70
C THR A 100 9.66 13.90 3.92
N THR A 101 10.38 12.88 4.38
CA THR A 101 11.54 12.30 3.67
C THR A 101 11.14 11.25 2.63
N VAL A 102 9.85 10.94 2.50
CA VAL A 102 9.33 9.97 1.52
C VAL A 102 9.50 10.54 0.11
N LYS A 103 10.12 9.76 -0.77
CA LYS A 103 10.18 10.08 -2.20
C LYS A 103 9.03 9.42 -2.93
N THR A 104 8.56 10.06 -4.00
CA THR A 104 7.48 9.53 -4.85
C THR A 104 7.95 9.37 -6.28
N VAL A 105 7.52 8.29 -6.93
CA VAL A 105 7.82 7.95 -8.33
C VAL A 105 6.52 7.49 -8.99
N ASP A 106 6.26 7.92 -10.20
CA ASP A 106 5.15 7.42 -11.00
C ASP A 106 5.64 6.30 -11.93
N TYR A 107 5.04 5.11 -11.80
CA TYR A 107 5.38 3.94 -12.60
C TYR A 107 5.05 4.14 -14.09
N LEU A 108 3.98 4.87 -14.39
CA LEU A 108 3.55 5.09 -15.78
C LEU A 108 4.46 6.08 -16.51
N GLU A 109 5.13 6.99 -15.78
CA GLU A 109 6.05 7.97 -16.35
C GLU A 109 7.48 7.43 -16.47
N THR A 110 7.91 6.60 -15.52
CA THR A 110 9.32 6.13 -15.42
C THR A 110 9.41 4.62 -15.11
N PRO A 111 8.85 3.74 -15.94
CA PRO A 111 8.82 2.30 -15.66
C PRO A 111 10.22 1.66 -15.60
N GLU A 112 11.21 2.23 -16.31
CA GLU A 112 12.57 1.69 -16.40
C GLU A 112 13.36 1.75 -15.10
N ILE A 113 13.04 2.69 -14.19
CA ILE A 113 13.77 2.81 -12.92
C ILE A 113 13.23 1.87 -11.83
N ILE A 114 12.06 1.27 -12.06
CA ILE A 114 11.38 0.47 -11.03
C ILE A 114 12.12 -0.84 -10.74
N ALA A 115 12.57 -1.55 -11.77
CA ALA A 115 13.26 -2.83 -11.57
C ALA A 115 14.57 -2.68 -10.76
N PRO A 116 15.49 -1.74 -11.05
CA PRO A 116 16.65 -1.48 -10.18
C PRO A 116 16.25 -1.08 -8.76
N MET A 117 15.21 -0.26 -8.61
CA MET A 117 14.72 0.21 -7.31
C MET A 117 14.22 -0.96 -6.45
N LEU A 118 13.37 -1.83 -6.99
CA LEU A 118 12.85 -3.00 -6.31
C LEU A 118 13.95 -4.01 -5.97
N SER A 119 14.93 -4.18 -6.87
CA SER A 119 16.06 -5.09 -6.64
C SER A 119 16.98 -4.64 -5.50
N SER A 120 17.01 -3.34 -5.21
CA SER A 120 17.80 -2.75 -4.11
C SER A 120 17.01 -2.60 -2.81
N ALA A 121 15.72 -2.92 -2.79
CA ALA A 121 14.88 -2.80 -1.61
C ALA A 121 15.15 -3.93 -0.61
N ASP A 122 15.12 -3.61 0.68
CA ASP A 122 15.07 -4.60 1.76
C ASP A 122 13.64 -5.16 1.89
N TYR A 123 12.63 -4.27 1.77
CA TYR A 123 11.22 -4.62 1.87
C TYR A 123 10.41 -3.95 0.76
N ILE A 124 9.42 -4.68 0.26
CA ILE A 124 8.40 -4.17 -0.65
C ILE A 124 7.07 -4.26 0.08
N VAL A 125 6.37 -3.13 0.23
CA VAL A 125 5.01 -3.08 0.75
C VAL A 125 4.06 -3.03 -0.44
N ASP A 126 3.25 -4.07 -0.60
CA ASP A 126 2.22 -4.16 -1.62
C ASP A 126 0.92 -3.55 -1.07
N ALA A 127 0.58 -2.36 -1.56
CA ALA A 127 -0.62 -1.60 -1.28
C ALA A 127 -1.36 -1.22 -2.57
N ILE A 128 -1.28 -2.07 -3.62
CA ILE A 128 -1.92 -1.79 -4.91
C ILE A 128 -3.42 -2.06 -4.79
N TYR A 129 -3.79 -3.32 -4.55
CA TYR A 129 -5.18 -3.76 -4.47
C TYR A 129 -5.47 -4.39 -3.10
N GLY A 130 -6.64 -4.10 -2.54
CA GLY A 130 -7.14 -4.70 -1.31
C GLY A 130 -8.44 -5.48 -1.54
N ILE A 131 -9.23 -5.68 -0.49
CA ILE A 131 -10.50 -6.44 -0.51
C ILE A 131 -11.53 -5.93 -1.54
N GLY A 132 -11.36 -4.72 -2.04
CA GLY A 132 -12.21 -4.14 -3.08
C GLY A 132 -11.85 -4.56 -4.51
N PHE A 133 -10.78 -5.33 -4.70
CA PHE A 133 -10.33 -5.76 -6.02
C PHE A 133 -11.30 -6.76 -6.67
N HIS A 134 -11.64 -6.50 -7.93
CA HIS A 134 -12.48 -7.35 -8.76
C HIS A 134 -11.94 -7.39 -10.20
N GLY A 135 -12.12 -8.52 -10.86
CA GLY A 135 -11.68 -8.72 -12.24
C GLY A 135 -10.22 -9.17 -12.34
N SER A 136 -9.49 -8.67 -13.30
CA SER A 136 -8.10 -9.03 -13.57
C SER A 136 -7.15 -7.85 -13.38
N VAL A 137 -5.91 -8.14 -13.05
CA VAL A 137 -4.84 -7.14 -13.01
C VAL A 137 -4.64 -6.57 -14.42
N PRO A 138 -4.57 -5.23 -14.59
CA PRO A 138 -4.29 -4.62 -15.88
C PRO A 138 -2.97 -5.09 -16.48
N GLU A 139 -2.94 -5.33 -17.79
CA GLU A 139 -1.76 -5.87 -18.50
C GLU A 139 -0.50 -5.03 -18.29
N TYR A 140 -0.63 -3.69 -18.21
CA TYR A 140 0.53 -2.81 -18.03
C TYR A 140 1.20 -2.98 -16.64
N LEU A 141 0.53 -3.61 -15.66
CA LEU A 141 1.12 -3.94 -14.36
C LEU A 141 1.78 -5.33 -14.32
N HIS A 142 1.54 -6.20 -15.32
CA HIS A 142 2.16 -7.52 -15.33
C HIS A 142 3.70 -7.48 -15.24
N PRO A 143 4.42 -6.58 -15.95
CA PRO A 143 5.87 -6.46 -15.80
C PRO A 143 6.28 -6.11 -14.38
N LEU A 144 5.54 -5.23 -13.69
CA LEU A 144 5.81 -4.87 -12.29
C LEU A 144 5.71 -6.10 -11.37
N PHE A 145 4.65 -6.90 -11.50
CA PHE A 145 4.48 -8.12 -10.69
C PHE A 145 5.56 -9.17 -10.98
N ILE A 146 6.01 -9.29 -12.23
CA ILE A 146 7.14 -10.17 -12.59
C ILE A 146 8.42 -9.73 -11.87
N VAL A 147 8.71 -8.42 -11.87
CA VAL A 147 9.87 -7.87 -11.16
C VAL A 147 9.75 -8.11 -9.65
N VAL A 148 8.61 -7.80 -9.03
CA VAL A 148 8.37 -8.05 -7.60
C VAL A 148 8.59 -9.52 -7.26
N LYS A 149 8.09 -10.45 -8.07
CA LYS A 149 8.27 -11.90 -7.86
C LYS A 149 9.74 -12.34 -7.97
N SER A 150 10.54 -11.65 -8.77
CA SER A 150 11.97 -11.98 -8.97
C SER A 150 12.90 -11.33 -7.95
N CYS A 151 12.43 -10.37 -7.16
CA CYS A 151 13.21 -9.69 -6.14
C CYS A 151 13.46 -10.60 -4.92
N THR A 152 14.61 -10.37 -4.26
CA THR A 152 14.95 -11.02 -2.98
C THR A 152 14.35 -10.31 -1.77
N ALA A 153 13.76 -9.13 -1.97
CA ALA A 153 13.10 -8.34 -0.93
C ALA A 153 11.94 -9.12 -0.30
N THR A 154 11.73 -8.95 1.00
CA THR A 154 10.51 -9.47 1.64
C THR A 154 9.32 -8.63 1.21
N VAL A 155 8.31 -9.28 0.63
CA VAL A 155 7.05 -8.62 0.24
C VAL A 155 6.05 -8.71 1.39
N ILE A 156 5.42 -7.58 1.71
CA ILE A 156 4.43 -7.44 2.77
C ILE A 156 3.19 -6.79 2.16
N SER A 157 2.13 -7.54 1.98
CA SER A 157 0.88 -7.01 1.42
C SER A 157 0.02 -6.39 2.52
N LEU A 158 -0.48 -5.18 2.25
CA LEU A 158 -1.51 -4.56 3.07
C LEU A 158 -2.87 -5.13 2.65
N ASP A 159 -3.72 -5.39 3.63
CA ASP A 159 -5.04 -5.98 3.44
C ASP A 159 -4.94 -7.43 2.91
N ILE A 160 -4.80 -7.62 1.60
CA ILE A 160 -4.58 -8.91 0.92
C ILE A 160 -3.52 -8.76 -0.18
N PRO A 161 -2.88 -9.86 -0.63
CA PRO A 161 -1.97 -9.79 -1.77
C PRO A 161 -2.69 -9.28 -3.03
N SER A 162 -2.07 -8.32 -3.72
CA SER A 162 -2.66 -7.70 -4.91
C SER A 162 -2.86 -8.71 -6.04
N GLY A 163 -4.06 -8.68 -6.65
CA GLY A 163 -4.49 -9.66 -7.66
C GLY A 163 -5.32 -10.81 -7.09
N VAL A 164 -5.35 -11.00 -5.77
CA VAL A 164 -6.20 -12.02 -5.12
C VAL A 164 -7.61 -11.48 -4.91
N ILE A 165 -8.63 -12.24 -5.28
CA ILE A 165 -10.03 -11.93 -4.99
C ILE A 165 -10.35 -12.36 -3.56
N CYS A 166 -10.69 -11.40 -2.69
CA CYS A 166 -10.87 -11.62 -1.24
C CYS A 166 -11.81 -12.78 -0.89
N ASP A 167 -12.95 -12.87 -1.55
CA ASP A 167 -14.02 -13.81 -1.18
C ASP A 167 -13.79 -15.24 -1.72
N THR A 168 -12.97 -15.40 -2.75
CA THR A 168 -12.76 -16.69 -3.42
C THR A 168 -11.33 -17.22 -3.32
N GLY A 169 -10.37 -16.33 -3.06
CA GLY A 169 -8.94 -16.64 -3.16
C GLY A 169 -8.47 -16.84 -4.61
N GLY A 170 -9.33 -16.56 -5.61
CA GLY A 170 -8.96 -16.61 -7.02
C GLY A 170 -7.96 -15.50 -7.38
N ILE A 171 -7.20 -15.75 -8.46
CA ILE A 171 -6.20 -14.85 -9.03
C ILE A 171 -6.61 -14.52 -10.45
#